data_dbb20d3c4a21760e3a1e58cf1aa2f6d2
#
_entry.id   dbb20d3c4a21760e3a1e58cf1aa2f6d2
#
_cell.length_a   1.000
_cell.length_b   1.000
_cell.length_c   1.000
_cell.angle_alpha   90.00
_cell.angle_beta   90.00
_cell.angle_gamma   90.00
#
_symmetry.space_group_name_H-M   'P 1'
#
loop_
_entity.id
_entity.type
_entity.pdbx_description
1 polymer ?
#
loop_
_entity_poly.entity_id
_entity_poly.type
_entity_poly.pdbx_seq_one_letter_code
_entity_poly.pdbx_strand_id
1 'polypeptide(L)'
;MKKRNYILSIVLLIAAIVFTILVAKIDVKPIGPINPETGIQSEVGFSTINSLIAKKLQFNSTFYKISKYVGYLAFGFVAFYALIGLIELIKKKNLKEINKVIWALAIFYICVAIVYALFEVLTINYRPLVMKNELEASYPSSHTMLAICVCGSSLLASYSIVKNKKIRIILNIAAWGIMLVVVVSRLLSGVHWFTDIIGGILISSFMIQTFGNVVRKIQKTQEEDN
;
A
#
# COMPACT_ATOMS: atom_id res chain seq x y z
N MET A 1 -0.99 -23.36 12.77
CA MET A 1 -1.50 -22.01 12.40
C MET A 1 -3.03 -22.05 12.37
N LYS A 2 -3.74 -21.04 12.91
CA LYS A 2 -5.21 -21.10 12.98
C LYS A 2 -5.81 -20.95 11.57
N LYS A 3 -6.69 -21.87 11.15
CA LYS A 3 -7.47 -21.86 9.90
C LYS A 3 -8.10 -20.49 9.61
N ARG A 4 -8.53 -19.80 10.67
CA ARG A 4 -9.12 -18.44 10.64
C ARG A 4 -8.26 -17.39 9.93
N ASN A 5 -6.91 -17.45 10.03
CA ASN A 5 -6.03 -16.45 9.44
C ASN A 5 -5.97 -16.55 7.90
N TYR A 6 -6.05 -17.76 7.35
CA TYR A 6 -6.14 -17.95 5.89
C TYR A 6 -7.52 -17.55 5.36
N ILE A 7 -8.58 -17.86 6.10
CA ILE A 7 -9.94 -17.43 5.75
C ILE A 7 -9.99 -15.90 5.67
N LEU A 8 -9.37 -15.18 6.64
CA LEU A 8 -9.33 -13.71 6.59
C LEU A 8 -8.59 -13.19 5.35
N SER A 9 -7.48 -13.82 4.92
CA SER A 9 -6.82 -13.41 3.67
C SER A 9 -7.72 -13.59 2.47
N ILE A 10 -8.46 -14.70 2.39
CA ILE A 10 -9.38 -14.97 1.28
C ILE A 10 -10.52 -13.95 1.28
N VAL A 11 -11.10 -13.65 2.44
CA VAL A 11 -12.17 -12.63 2.58
C VAL A 11 -11.68 -11.26 2.13
N LEU A 12 -10.47 -10.83 2.55
CA LEU A 12 -9.89 -9.56 2.14
C LEU A 12 -9.59 -9.51 0.64
N LEU A 13 -9.13 -10.62 0.05
CA LEU A 13 -8.92 -10.72 -1.40
C LEU A 13 -10.23 -10.56 -2.15
N ILE A 14 -11.27 -11.30 -1.75
CA ILE A 14 -12.60 -11.21 -2.36
C ILE A 14 -13.14 -9.78 -2.21
N ALA A 15 -13.02 -9.17 -1.04
CA ALA A 15 -13.46 -7.80 -0.79
C ALA A 15 -12.72 -6.80 -1.70
N ALA A 16 -11.41 -6.94 -1.88
CA ALA A 16 -10.62 -6.08 -2.76
C ALA A 16 -11.03 -6.23 -4.23
N ILE A 17 -11.20 -7.47 -4.71
CA ILE A 17 -11.63 -7.75 -6.09
C ILE A 17 -13.05 -7.22 -6.34
N VAL A 18 -13.99 -7.54 -5.45
CA VAL A 18 -15.40 -7.10 -5.58
C VAL A 18 -15.45 -5.58 -5.56
N PHE A 19 -14.76 -4.92 -4.63
CA PHE A 19 -14.72 -3.45 -4.56
C PHE A 19 -14.15 -2.84 -5.85
N THR A 20 -13.07 -3.40 -6.41
CA THR A 20 -12.48 -2.95 -7.68
C THR A 20 -13.49 -3.06 -8.83
N ILE A 21 -14.21 -4.18 -8.92
CA ILE A 21 -15.26 -4.37 -9.94
C ILE A 21 -16.40 -3.37 -9.74
N LEU A 22 -16.83 -3.14 -8.49
CA LEU A 22 -17.87 -2.17 -8.18
C LEU A 22 -17.44 -0.75 -8.57
N VAL A 23 -16.20 -0.36 -8.29
CA VAL A 23 -15.67 0.96 -8.71
C VAL A 23 -15.68 1.09 -10.23
N ALA A 24 -15.39 0.03 -10.97
CA ALA A 24 -15.39 0.07 -12.43
C ALA A 24 -16.79 0.07 -13.08
N LYS A 25 -17.86 -0.34 -12.34
CA LYS A 25 -19.16 -0.66 -12.95
C LYS A 25 -20.36 0.06 -12.32
N ILE A 26 -20.28 0.51 -11.08
CA ILE A 26 -21.43 1.07 -10.37
C ILE A 26 -21.38 2.59 -10.38
N ASP A 27 -22.52 3.21 -10.69
CA ASP A 27 -22.73 4.67 -10.71
C ASP A 27 -21.61 5.41 -11.48
N VAL A 28 -21.30 4.91 -12.68
CA VAL A 28 -20.29 5.48 -13.59
C VAL A 28 -20.87 6.68 -14.31
N LYS A 29 -20.23 7.85 -14.16
CA LYS A 29 -20.65 9.11 -14.83
C LYS A 29 -19.41 9.94 -15.22
N PRO A 30 -19.54 10.83 -16.23
CA PRO A 30 -18.49 11.71 -16.67
C PRO A 30 -18.30 12.89 -15.68
N ILE A 31 -17.67 12.62 -14.54
CA ILE A 31 -17.35 13.63 -13.51
C ILE A 31 -15.85 13.90 -13.37
N GLY A 32 -15.03 13.14 -14.06
CA GLY A 32 -13.57 13.31 -14.06
C GLY A 32 -13.14 14.51 -14.93
N PRO A 33 -11.83 14.74 -15.06
CA PRO A 33 -11.29 15.81 -15.89
C PRO A 33 -11.51 15.52 -17.38
N ILE A 34 -11.49 16.58 -18.17
CA ILE A 34 -11.49 16.49 -19.62
C ILE A 34 -10.10 16.03 -20.09
N ASN A 35 -10.07 15.01 -20.94
CA ASN A 35 -8.83 14.55 -21.56
C ASN A 35 -8.29 15.65 -22.50
N PRO A 36 -7.08 16.15 -22.27
CA PRO A 36 -6.51 17.23 -23.09
C PRO A 36 -6.34 16.89 -24.59
N GLU A 37 -6.19 15.61 -24.92
CA GLU A 37 -5.98 15.14 -26.29
C GLU A 37 -7.31 14.91 -27.03
N THR A 38 -8.31 14.36 -26.37
CA THR A 38 -9.56 13.94 -27.01
C THR A 38 -10.73 14.90 -26.76
N GLY A 39 -10.63 15.79 -25.78
CA GLY A 39 -11.72 16.67 -25.36
C GLY A 39 -12.86 15.93 -24.62
N ILE A 40 -12.73 14.62 -24.37
CA ILE A 40 -13.77 13.80 -23.73
C ILE A 40 -13.59 13.83 -22.21
N GLN A 41 -14.69 14.02 -21.50
CA GLN A 41 -14.68 13.97 -20.03
C GLN A 41 -14.53 12.53 -19.52
N SER A 42 -13.63 12.31 -18.56
CA SER A 42 -13.36 11.00 -17.99
C SER A 42 -14.53 10.50 -17.15
N GLU A 43 -14.86 9.23 -17.31
CA GLU A 43 -15.85 8.53 -16.50
C GLU A 43 -15.24 8.08 -15.17
N VAL A 44 -16.05 8.12 -14.10
CA VAL A 44 -15.63 7.74 -12.75
C VAL A 44 -16.75 6.96 -12.08
N GLY A 45 -16.42 5.80 -11.55
CA GLY A 45 -17.36 4.99 -10.79
C GLY A 45 -17.62 5.53 -9.38
N PHE A 46 -18.73 5.08 -8.77
CA PHE A 46 -19.23 5.68 -7.52
C PHE A 46 -19.29 7.21 -7.59
N SER A 47 -19.71 7.72 -8.73
CA SER A 47 -19.68 9.13 -9.08
C SER A 47 -20.38 10.02 -8.06
N THR A 48 -21.50 9.56 -7.50
CA THR A 48 -22.30 10.31 -6.51
C THR A 48 -21.50 10.57 -5.25
N ILE A 49 -20.90 9.55 -4.64
CA ILE A 49 -20.09 9.71 -3.41
C ILE A 49 -18.76 10.39 -3.70
N ASN A 50 -18.11 10.06 -4.80
CA ASN A 50 -16.83 10.65 -5.20
C ASN A 50 -16.98 12.14 -5.46
N SER A 51 -18.03 12.60 -6.17
CA SER A 51 -18.28 14.02 -6.40
C SER A 51 -18.66 14.78 -5.12
N LEU A 52 -19.44 14.15 -4.23
CA LEU A 52 -19.81 14.76 -2.95
C LEU A 52 -18.58 15.06 -2.09
N ILE A 53 -17.66 14.10 -2.02
CA ILE A 53 -16.42 14.24 -1.24
C ILE A 53 -15.45 15.19 -1.93
N ALA A 54 -15.26 15.09 -3.24
CA ALA A 54 -14.37 15.97 -4.01
C ALA A 54 -14.79 17.44 -3.94
N LYS A 55 -16.10 17.74 -3.90
CA LYS A 55 -16.59 19.11 -3.68
C LYS A 55 -16.17 19.69 -2.33
N LYS A 56 -16.03 18.86 -1.29
CA LYS A 56 -15.58 19.27 0.05
C LYS A 56 -14.06 19.28 0.18
N LEU A 57 -13.38 18.33 -0.48
CA LEU A 57 -11.94 18.14 -0.42
C LEU A 57 -11.32 18.58 -1.75
N GLN A 58 -11.32 19.89 -2.00
CA GLN A 58 -10.65 20.47 -3.18
C GLN A 58 -9.14 20.25 -3.11
N PHE A 59 -8.45 20.40 -4.26
CA PHE A 59 -7.00 20.24 -4.33
C PHE A 59 -6.29 21.12 -3.29
N ASN A 60 -5.45 20.48 -2.47
CA ASN A 60 -4.63 21.13 -1.48
C ASN A 60 -3.16 20.72 -1.63
N SER A 61 -2.35 21.68 -2.11
CA SER A 61 -0.92 21.45 -2.39
C SER A 61 -0.11 21.12 -1.14
N THR A 62 -0.50 21.61 0.04
CA THR A 62 0.19 21.30 1.29
C THR A 62 0.03 19.84 1.66
N PHE A 63 -1.19 19.31 1.70
CA PHE A 63 -1.44 17.89 1.96
C PHE A 63 -0.87 17.00 0.86
N TYR A 64 -0.89 17.44 -0.41
CA TYR A 64 -0.21 16.73 -1.49
C TYR A 64 1.29 16.58 -1.23
N LYS A 65 1.99 17.68 -0.87
CA LYS A 65 3.41 17.65 -0.54
C LYS A 65 3.69 16.79 0.70
N ILE A 66 2.90 16.94 1.77
CA ILE A 66 3.03 16.13 2.98
C ILE A 66 2.95 14.65 2.63
N SER A 67 1.89 14.20 1.94
CA SER A 67 1.72 12.79 1.57
C SER A 67 2.85 12.26 0.70
N LYS A 68 3.41 13.10 -0.19
CA LYS A 68 4.53 12.75 -1.05
C LYS A 68 5.83 12.56 -0.27
N TYR A 69 6.22 13.58 0.52
CA TYR A 69 7.52 13.55 1.21
C TYR A 69 7.52 12.60 2.40
N VAL A 70 6.43 12.55 3.18
CA VAL A 70 6.30 11.57 4.26
C VAL A 70 6.21 10.15 3.71
N GLY A 71 5.57 9.97 2.54
CA GLY A 71 5.54 8.68 1.84
C GLY A 71 6.94 8.18 1.46
N TYR A 72 7.86 9.06 1.10
CA TYR A 72 9.24 8.68 0.83
C TYR A 72 9.97 8.15 2.08
N LEU A 73 9.62 8.61 3.28
CA LEU A 73 10.20 8.07 4.52
C LEU A 73 9.85 6.59 4.72
N ALA A 74 8.74 6.10 4.17
CA ALA A 74 8.42 4.69 4.22
C ALA A 74 9.52 3.82 3.57
N PHE A 75 10.15 4.28 2.48
CA PHE A 75 11.26 3.54 1.86
C PHE A 75 12.49 3.41 2.78
N GLY A 76 12.59 4.24 3.83
CA GLY A 76 13.59 4.05 4.88
C GLY A 76 13.49 2.69 5.57
N PHE A 77 12.27 2.13 5.72
CA PHE A 77 12.10 0.77 6.25
C PHE A 77 12.62 -0.28 5.28
N VAL A 78 12.38 -0.11 3.98
CA VAL A 78 12.92 -1.01 2.94
C VAL A 78 14.44 -1.04 3.01
N ALA A 79 15.07 0.14 3.04
CA ALA A 79 16.52 0.29 3.14
C ALA A 79 17.06 -0.30 4.46
N PHE A 80 16.37 -0.08 5.58
CA PHE A 80 16.74 -0.61 6.89
C PHE A 80 16.81 -2.15 6.90
N TYR A 81 15.76 -2.82 6.39
CA TYR A 81 15.75 -4.29 6.34
C TYR A 81 16.69 -4.86 5.28
N ALA A 82 16.87 -4.16 4.16
CA ALA A 82 17.87 -4.52 3.14
C ALA A 82 19.29 -4.45 3.72
N LEU A 83 19.59 -3.41 4.50
CA LEU A 83 20.88 -3.27 5.17
C LEU A 83 21.12 -4.39 6.20
N ILE A 84 20.11 -4.76 6.99
CA ILE A 84 20.23 -5.91 7.91
C ILE A 84 20.52 -7.19 7.13
N GLY A 85 19.80 -7.45 6.03
CA GLY A 85 20.04 -8.60 5.17
C GLY A 85 21.45 -8.63 4.58
N LEU A 86 21.95 -7.48 4.14
CA LEU A 86 23.32 -7.33 3.65
C LEU A 86 24.37 -7.59 4.74
N ILE A 87 24.17 -7.05 5.94
CA ILE A 87 25.07 -7.31 7.08
C ILE A 87 25.07 -8.80 7.45
N GLU A 88 23.92 -9.46 7.46
CA GLU A 88 23.84 -10.90 7.70
C GLU A 88 24.57 -11.69 6.61
N LEU A 89 24.41 -11.31 5.33
CA LEU A 89 25.09 -11.95 4.21
C LEU A 89 26.62 -11.83 4.32
N ILE A 90 27.12 -10.63 4.62
CA ILE A 90 28.57 -10.38 4.78
C ILE A 90 29.15 -11.21 5.92
N LYS A 91 28.42 -11.29 7.05
CA LYS A 91 28.89 -12.03 8.24
C LYS A 91 28.85 -13.55 8.04
N LYS A 92 27.77 -14.06 7.46
CA LYS A 92 27.53 -15.52 7.34
C LYS A 92 28.08 -16.11 6.06
N LYS A 93 28.29 -15.28 5.02
CA LYS A 93 28.76 -15.67 3.67
C LYS A 93 27.92 -16.77 3.03
N ASN A 94 26.68 -16.95 3.49
CA ASN A 94 25.77 -17.99 3.04
C ASN A 94 24.33 -17.44 2.97
N LEU A 95 23.76 -17.41 1.76
CA LEU A 95 22.39 -16.91 1.51
C LEU A 95 21.32 -17.70 2.29
N LYS A 96 21.55 -19.01 2.53
CA LYS A 96 20.58 -19.87 3.24
C LYS A 96 20.51 -19.56 4.74
N GLU A 97 21.50 -18.90 5.30
CA GLU A 97 21.57 -18.54 6.72
C GLU A 97 20.97 -17.17 7.01
N ILE A 98 20.63 -16.39 5.98
CA ILE A 98 19.93 -15.10 6.16
C ILE A 98 18.56 -15.39 6.77
N ASN A 99 18.11 -14.49 7.67
CA ASN A 99 16.80 -14.59 8.31
C ASN A 99 15.70 -14.75 7.26
N LYS A 100 14.92 -15.84 7.36
CA LYS A 100 13.86 -16.18 6.41
C LYS A 100 12.80 -15.07 6.27
N VAL A 101 12.61 -14.23 7.31
CA VAL A 101 11.68 -13.09 7.26
C VAL A 101 12.21 -11.97 6.35
N ILE A 102 13.54 -11.80 6.21
CA ILE A 102 14.14 -10.84 5.27
C ILE A 102 13.85 -11.26 3.83
N TRP A 103 13.99 -12.56 3.52
CA TRP A 103 13.60 -13.10 2.22
C TRP A 103 12.11 -12.92 1.93
N ALA A 104 11.27 -13.18 2.95
CA ALA A 104 9.82 -12.97 2.83
C ALA A 104 9.48 -11.49 2.56
N LEU A 105 10.20 -10.53 3.18
CA LEU A 105 10.05 -9.10 2.88
C LEU A 105 10.45 -8.76 1.44
N ALA A 106 11.57 -9.28 0.96
CA ALA A 106 12.03 -9.04 -0.41
C ALA A 106 10.98 -9.51 -1.43
N ILE A 107 10.49 -10.75 -1.28
CA ILE A 107 9.42 -11.30 -2.13
C ILE A 107 8.15 -10.47 -2.01
N PHE A 108 7.77 -10.07 -0.79
CA PHE A 108 6.59 -9.24 -0.55
C PHE A 108 6.69 -7.90 -1.29
N TYR A 109 7.84 -7.21 -1.26
CA TYR A 109 8.02 -5.94 -1.96
C TYR A 109 8.02 -6.11 -3.49
N ILE A 110 8.50 -7.23 -4.01
CA ILE A 110 8.35 -7.57 -5.44
C ILE A 110 6.86 -7.73 -5.78
N CYS A 111 6.09 -8.44 -4.95
CA CYS A 111 4.63 -8.56 -5.15
C CYS A 111 3.92 -7.20 -5.09
N VAL A 112 4.32 -6.31 -4.17
CA VAL A 112 3.78 -4.95 -4.09
C VAL A 112 4.07 -4.16 -5.37
N ALA A 113 5.29 -4.26 -5.90
CA ALA A 113 5.68 -3.60 -7.14
C ALA A 113 4.90 -4.13 -8.35
N ILE A 114 4.67 -5.45 -8.41
CA ILE A 114 3.85 -6.06 -9.47
C ILE A 114 2.40 -5.56 -9.41
N VAL A 115 1.79 -5.53 -8.22
CA VAL A 115 0.42 -5.00 -8.04
C VAL A 115 0.36 -3.52 -8.40
N TYR A 116 1.35 -2.72 -8.01
CA TYR A 116 1.46 -1.32 -8.42
C TYR A 116 1.50 -1.18 -9.95
N ALA A 117 2.41 -1.88 -10.62
CA ALA A 117 2.55 -1.83 -12.07
C ALA A 117 1.27 -2.32 -12.80
N LEU A 118 0.60 -3.33 -12.26
CA LEU A 118 -0.66 -3.83 -12.82
C LEU A 118 -1.72 -2.73 -12.88
N PHE A 119 -1.89 -1.95 -11.81
CA PHE A 119 -2.90 -0.88 -11.76
C PHE A 119 -2.48 0.41 -12.48
N GLU A 120 -1.20 0.62 -12.77
CA GLU A 120 -0.77 1.68 -13.70
C GLU A 120 -1.19 1.36 -15.15
N VAL A 121 -1.21 0.06 -15.51
CA VAL A 121 -1.66 -0.40 -16.85
C VAL A 121 -3.18 -0.53 -16.90
N LEU A 122 -3.80 -1.09 -15.84
CA LEU A 122 -5.25 -1.25 -15.74
C LEU A 122 -5.89 0.02 -15.16
N THR A 123 -6.10 1.02 -16.01
CA THR A 123 -6.73 2.27 -15.55
C THR A 123 -8.21 2.06 -15.27
N ILE A 124 -8.59 2.10 -13.97
CA ILE A 124 -9.99 2.00 -13.51
C ILE A 124 -10.64 3.39 -13.47
N ASN A 125 -9.99 4.36 -12.84
CA ASN A 125 -10.36 5.76 -12.81
C ASN A 125 -9.14 6.64 -13.13
N TYR A 126 -9.38 7.83 -13.69
CA TYR A 126 -8.39 8.90 -13.75
C TYR A 126 -8.50 9.81 -12.54
N ARG A 127 -7.43 10.54 -12.20
CA ARG A 127 -7.42 11.50 -11.08
C ARG A 127 -8.46 12.60 -11.26
N PRO A 128 -8.95 13.22 -10.15
CA PRO A 128 -9.90 14.33 -10.23
C PRO A 128 -9.39 15.58 -10.97
N LEU A 129 -8.09 15.66 -11.22
CA LEU A 129 -7.44 16.80 -11.86
C LEU A 129 -6.36 16.36 -12.84
N VAL A 130 -6.16 17.13 -13.90
CA VAL A 130 -5.07 16.94 -14.86
C VAL A 130 -3.76 17.38 -14.21
N MET A 131 -2.75 16.54 -14.24
CA MET A 131 -1.41 16.85 -13.78
C MET A 131 -0.44 16.74 -14.97
N LYS A 132 0.40 17.76 -15.17
CA LYS A 132 1.40 17.79 -16.25
C LYS A 132 0.82 17.62 -17.66
N ASN A 133 -0.40 18.12 -17.90
CA ASN A 133 -1.14 17.99 -19.16
C ASN A 133 -1.48 16.55 -19.58
N GLU A 134 -1.46 15.61 -18.64
CA GLU A 134 -1.79 14.21 -18.89
C GLU A 134 -2.83 13.71 -17.88
N LEU A 135 -3.63 12.74 -18.32
CA LEU A 135 -4.50 11.98 -17.43
C LEU A 135 -3.69 10.88 -16.74
N GLU A 136 -3.55 10.96 -15.43
CA GLU A 136 -2.87 9.94 -14.64
C GLU A 136 -3.88 8.96 -14.04
N ALA A 137 -3.54 7.65 -14.04
CA ALA A 137 -4.31 6.62 -13.33
C ALA A 137 -4.45 6.99 -11.85
N SER A 138 -5.62 6.72 -11.28
CA SER A 138 -5.96 7.11 -9.92
C SER A 138 -6.21 5.95 -8.99
N TYR A 139 -6.90 4.91 -9.46
CA TYR A 139 -7.28 3.75 -8.65
C TYR A 139 -6.28 2.59 -8.81
N PRO A 140 -5.90 1.94 -7.70
CA PRO A 140 -6.00 2.41 -6.32
C PRO A 140 -4.99 3.53 -6.03
N SER A 141 -5.18 4.29 -4.95
CA SER A 141 -4.17 5.27 -4.54
C SER A 141 -2.85 4.59 -4.21
N SER A 142 -1.87 4.74 -5.11
CA SER A 142 -0.55 4.10 -5.02
C SER A 142 0.22 4.50 -3.75
N HIS A 143 0.18 5.78 -3.36
CA HIS A 143 0.83 6.24 -2.12
C HIS A 143 0.18 5.63 -0.89
N THR A 144 -1.16 5.51 -0.85
CA THR A 144 -1.88 4.82 0.23
C THR A 144 -1.47 3.35 0.32
N MET A 145 -1.50 2.66 -0.81
CA MET A 145 -1.15 1.24 -0.89
C MET A 145 0.30 0.99 -0.48
N LEU A 146 1.25 1.75 -1.02
CA LEU A 146 2.68 1.61 -0.71
C LEU A 146 2.96 1.91 0.77
N ALA A 147 2.42 3.01 1.32
CA ALA A 147 2.63 3.36 2.72
C ALA A 147 2.12 2.26 3.66
N ILE A 148 0.92 1.73 3.41
CA ILE A 148 0.36 0.65 4.23
C ILE A 148 1.17 -0.64 4.05
N CYS A 149 1.53 -1.03 2.83
CA CYS A 149 2.31 -2.24 2.59
C CYS A 149 3.68 -2.19 3.25
N VAL A 150 4.43 -1.10 3.07
CA VAL A 150 5.79 -0.98 3.61
C VAL A 150 5.78 -0.82 5.14
N CYS A 151 4.98 0.09 5.67
CA CYS A 151 4.89 0.29 7.11
C CYS A 151 4.28 -0.92 7.81
N GLY A 152 3.19 -1.49 7.27
CA GLY A 152 2.53 -2.66 7.84
C GLY A 152 3.41 -3.90 7.85
N SER A 153 4.18 -4.16 6.78
CA SER A 153 5.14 -5.27 6.76
C SER A 153 6.29 -5.03 7.74
N SER A 154 6.74 -3.79 7.91
CA SER A 154 7.75 -3.42 8.93
C SER A 154 7.26 -3.73 10.34
N LEU A 155 5.99 -3.41 10.68
CA LEU A 155 5.40 -3.75 11.96
C LEU A 155 5.49 -5.25 12.26
N LEU A 156 5.16 -6.10 11.27
CA LEU A 156 5.18 -7.55 11.42
C LEU A 156 6.60 -8.11 11.49
N ALA A 157 7.50 -7.62 10.62
CA ALA A 157 8.87 -8.10 10.53
C ALA A 157 9.74 -7.67 11.73
N SER A 158 9.46 -6.51 12.33
CA SER A 158 10.24 -5.96 13.43
C SER A 158 10.34 -6.90 14.63
N TYR A 159 9.28 -7.67 14.91
CA TYR A 159 9.27 -8.63 16.02
C TYR A 159 10.21 -9.82 15.80
N SER A 160 10.46 -10.21 14.55
CA SER A 160 11.35 -11.33 14.22
C SER A 160 12.80 -10.90 14.01
N ILE A 161 13.02 -9.66 13.55
CA ILE A 161 14.33 -9.21 13.09
C ILE A 161 15.01 -8.31 14.12
N VAL A 162 14.26 -7.41 14.79
CA VAL A 162 14.82 -6.41 15.69
C VAL A 162 14.81 -6.88 17.13
N LYS A 163 15.95 -7.34 17.63
CA LYS A 163 16.11 -7.84 19.02
C LYS A 163 15.95 -6.74 20.08
N ASN A 164 16.45 -5.55 19.82
CA ASN A 164 16.36 -4.43 20.75
C ASN A 164 14.93 -3.89 20.83
N LYS A 165 14.31 -4.05 22.02
CA LYS A 165 12.92 -3.64 22.28
C LYS A 165 12.70 -2.13 22.07
N LYS A 166 13.66 -1.28 22.46
CA LYS A 166 13.54 0.19 22.31
C LYS A 166 13.52 0.58 20.83
N ILE A 167 14.45 0.03 20.02
CA ILE A 167 14.51 0.28 18.58
C ILE A 167 13.22 -0.22 17.91
N ARG A 168 12.73 -1.40 18.27
CA ARG A 168 11.48 -1.94 17.73
C ARG A 168 10.28 -1.05 18.03
N ILE A 169 10.17 -0.50 19.24
CA ILE A 169 9.08 0.42 19.61
C ILE A 169 9.17 1.70 18.76
N ILE A 170 10.37 2.29 18.61
CA ILE A 170 10.56 3.50 17.79
C ILE A 170 10.17 3.23 16.34
N LEU A 171 10.63 2.13 15.75
CA LEU A 171 10.26 1.75 14.37
C LEU A 171 8.74 1.57 14.22
N ASN A 172 8.09 0.95 15.20
CA ASN A 172 6.65 0.72 15.14
C ASN A 172 5.86 2.02 15.28
N ILE A 173 6.26 2.93 16.15
CA ILE A 173 5.64 4.26 16.28
C ILE A 173 5.83 5.05 14.96
N ALA A 174 7.03 5.05 14.40
CA ALA A 174 7.31 5.71 13.12
C ALA A 174 6.47 5.10 11.97
N ALA A 175 6.36 3.78 11.88
CA ALA A 175 5.56 3.10 10.87
C ALA A 175 4.07 3.47 10.96
N TRP A 176 3.48 3.46 12.15
CA TRP A 176 2.09 3.89 12.36
C TRP A 176 1.91 5.38 12.03
N GLY A 177 2.84 6.25 12.46
CA GLY A 177 2.78 7.69 12.17
C GLY A 177 2.85 7.98 10.67
N ILE A 178 3.81 7.40 9.96
CA ILE A 178 3.96 7.58 8.51
C ILE A 178 2.71 7.08 7.77
N MET A 179 2.23 5.87 8.09
CA MET A 179 1.05 5.29 7.46
C MET A 179 -0.18 6.18 7.65
N LEU A 180 -0.45 6.63 8.88
CA LEU A 180 -1.59 7.49 9.18
C LEU A 180 -1.48 8.84 8.44
N VAL A 181 -0.33 9.50 8.53
CA VAL A 181 -0.11 10.80 7.89
C VAL A 181 -0.26 10.70 6.38
N VAL A 182 0.30 9.67 5.74
CA VAL A 182 0.19 9.50 4.28
C VAL A 182 -1.26 9.27 3.87
N VAL A 183 -1.99 8.34 4.52
CA VAL A 183 -3.37 8.01 4.16
C VAL A 183 -4.28 9.22 4.32
N VAL A 184 -4.21 9.90 5.47
CA VAL A 184 -5.04 11.08 5.75
C VAL A 184 -4.69 12.24 4.83
N SER A 185 -3.40 12.54 4.65
CA SER A 185 -2.97 13.63 3.77
C SER A 185 -3.30 13.33 2.30
N ARG A 186 -3.28 12.06 1.88
CA ARG A 186 -3.66 11.68 0.52
C ARG A 186 -5.14 11.92 0.26
N LEU A 187 -5.99 11.59 1.22
CA LEU A 187 -7.42 11.91 1.16
C LEU A 187 -7.64 13.42 1.12
N LEU A 188 -7.02 14.18 2.05
CA LEU A 188 -7.20 15.62 2.16
C LEU A 188 -6.56 16.43 1.03
N SER A 189 -5.66 15.81 0.24
CA SER A 189 -5.00 16.47 -0.89
C SER A 189 -5.92 16.70 -2.10
N GLY A 190 -7.03 15.97 -2.20
CA GLY A 190 -7.97 16.06 -3.34
C GLY A 190 -7.40 15.56 -4.68
N VAL A 191 -6.26 14.84 -4.70
CA VAL A 191 -5.65 14.27 -5.93
C VAL A 191 -6.14 12.86 -6.25
N HIS A 192 -6.96 12.29 -5.41
CA HIS A 192 -7.59 10.99 -5.57
C HIS A 192 -9.07 11.05 -5.22
N TRP A 193 -9.85 10.21 -5.84
CA TRP A 193 -11.21 9.97 -5.41
C TRP A 193 -11.21 9.23 -4.06
N PHE A 194 -12.29 9.38 -3.31
CA PHE A 194 -12.46 8.66 -2.04
C PHE A 194 -12.34 7.13 -2.23
N THR A 195 -12.92 6.61 -3.30
CA THR A 195 -12.86 5.18 -3.63
C THR A 195 -11.44 4.68 -3.92
N ASP A 196 -10.54 5.54 -4.43
CA ASP A 196 -9.15 5.16 -4.68
C ASP A 196 -8.39 4.91 -3.37
N ILE A 197 -8.69 5.72 -2.34
CA ILE A 197 -8.11 5.54 -0.99
C ILE A 197 -8.61 4.24 -0.38
N ILE A 198 -9.93 3.97 -0.44
CA ILE A 198 -10.51 2.71 0.06
C ILE A 198 -9.95 1.50 -0.68
N GLY A 199 -9.82 1.57 -2.01
CA GLY A 199 -9.18 0.53 -2.81
C GLY A 199 -7.74 0.25 -2.37
N GLY A 200 -6.95 1.30 -2.15
CA GLY A 200 -5.58 1.19 -1.64
C GLY A 200 -5.53 0.51 -0.26
N ILE A 201 -6.45 0.85 0.65
CA ILE A 201 -6.57 0.23 1.97
C ILE A 201 -6.95 -1.25 1.86
N LEU A 202 -7.94 -1.61 1.04
CA LEU A 202 -8.40 -3.00 0.90
C LEU A 202 -7.33 -3.91 0.31
N ILE A 203 -6.69 -3.48 -0.79
CA ILE A 203 -5.63 -4.24 -1.46
C ILE A 203 -4.44 -4.45 -0.52
N SER A 204 -3.97 -3.37 0.13
CA SER A 204 -2.86 -3.47 1.07
C SER A 204 -3.21 -4.30 2.31
N SER A 205 -4.44 -4.25 2.82
CA SER A 205 -4.89 -5.08 3.93
C SER A 205 -4.83 -6.57 3.58
N PHE A 206 -5.25 -6.97 2.39
CA PHE A 206 -5.07 -8.33 1.89
C PHE A 206 -3.60 -8.73 1.83
N MET A 207 -2.74 -7.88 1.25
CA MET A 207 -1.32 -8.15 1.10
C MET A 207 -0.63 -8.30 2.46
N ILE A 208 -0.89 -7.39 3.41
CA ILE A 208 -0.32 -7.42 4.76
C ILE A 208 -0.81 -8.65 5.54
N GLN A 209 -2.08 -9.00 5.44
CA GLN A 209 -2.61 -10.20 6.11
C GLN A 209 -1.94 -11.46 5.57
N THR A 210 -1.71 -11.54 4.26
CA THR A 210 -1.02 -12.65 3.60
C THR A 210 0.44 -12.72 4.03
N PHE A 211 1.15 -11.60 4.02
CA PHE A 211 2.53 -11.51 4.53
C PHE A 211 2.61 -11.93 6.01
N GLY A 212 1.67 -11.48 6.85
CA GLY A 212 1.59 -11.89 8.25
C GLY A 212 1.39 -13.41 8.44
N ASN A 213 0.67 -14.07 7.52
CA ASN A 213 0.55 -15.54 7.54
C ASN A 213 1.90 -16.21 7.25
N VAL A 214 2.66 -15.66 6.29
CA VAL A 214 4.00 -16.16 5.95
C VAL A 214 4.96 -16.00 7.13
N VAL A 215 5.01 -14.81 7.75
CA VAL A 215 5.87 -14.55 8.91
C VAL A 215 5.55 -15.51 10.06
N ARG A 216 4.27 -15.68 10.41
CA ARG A 216 3.84 -16.62 11.46
C ARG A 216 4.21 -18.07 11.16
N LYS A 217 4.16 -18.49 9.88
CA LYS A 217 4.60 -19.83 9.48
C LYS A 217 6.09 -20.00 9.68
N ILE A 218 6.90 -19.00 9.27
CA ILE A 218 8.36 -19.03 9.45
C ILE A 218 8.72 -19.14 10.94
N GLN A 219 8.08 -18.32 11.79
CA GLN A 219 8.32 -18.33 13.24
C GLN A 219 8.01 -19.70 13.86
N LYS A 220 6.86 -20.30 13.52
CA LYS A 220 6.48 -21.62 14.02
C LYS A 220 7.46 -22.71 13.63
N THR A 221 7.93 -22.74 12.37
CA THR A 221 8.94 -23.70 11.92
C THR A 221 10.25 -23.53 12.69
N GLN A 222 10.66 -22.28 12.98
CA GLN A 222 11.88 -22.02 13.76
C GLN A 222 11.77 -22.46 15.22
N GLU A 223 10.57 -22.42 15.80
CA GLU A 223 10.31 -22.91 17.17
C GLU A 223 10.30 -24.46 17.24
N GLU A 224 9.91 -25.14 16.16
CA GLU A 224 9.89 -26.60 16.06
C GLU A 224 11.30 -27.19 15.79
N ASP A 225 12.21 -26.41 15.17
CA ASP A 225 13.57 -26.83 14.84
C ASP A 225 14.58 -26.59 15.98
N ASN A 226 14.21 -25.89 17.07
CA ASN A 226 15.04 -25.60 18.26
C ASN A 226 14.60 -26.46 19.47
#